data_ed5bd44a53136d5f314c109d4d317cab
#
_entry.id   ed5bd44a53136d5f314c109d4d317cab
#
_cell.length_a   1.000
_cell.length_b   1.000
_cell.length_c   1.000
_cell.angle_alpha   90.00
_cell.angle_beta   90.00
_cell.angle_gamma   90.00
#
_symmetry.space_group_name_H-M   'P 1'
#
loop_
_entity.id
_entity.type
_entity.pdbx_description
1 polymer ?
#
loop_
_entity_poly.entity_id
_entity_poly.type
_entity_poly.pdbx_seq_one_letter_code
_entity_poly.pdbx_strand_id
1 'polypeptide(L)'
;MTKIKFEDLGEKKNWVSGRYEDSSSKKTISIISPYFDKEIATIPDSNYNDLDMAVQGARSIFPDWKRTNIRDRAEVMFRFKTILESNMDELAHLISLDNGKTIEDAKASINRGKEVVEFATSLPNILKGDSSQVADGITCTMTHEPLGVVAGITPFNFPAMVPLWMIPLAI
;
A
#
# COMPACT_ATOMS: atom_id res chain seq x y z
N MET A 1 -19.75 -4.14 22.68
CA MET A 1 -19.39 -4.37 21.26
C MET A 1 -20.02 -3.29 20.39
N THR A 2 -19.21 -2.50 19.73
CA THR A 2 -19.71 -1.50 18.77
C THR A 2 -20.34 -2.24 17.60
N LYS A 3 -21.64 -2.03 17.36
CA LYS A 3 -22.32 -2.65 16.21
C LYS A 3 -21.84 -2.01 14.92
N ILE A 4 -21.38 -2.84 13.97
CA ILE A 4 -21.07 -2.42 12.61
C ILE A 4 -22.39 -2.01 11.95
N LYS A 5 -22.41 -0.85 11.29
CA LYS A 5 -23.56 -0.39 10.52
C LYS A 5 -23.37 -0.76 9.05
N PHE A 6 -24.47 -1.14 8.40
CA PHE A 6 -24.44 -1.33 6.95
C PHE A 6 -24.19 0.02 6.28
N GLU A 7 -23.33 0.01 5.31
CA GLU A 7 -23.02 1.15 4.45
C GLU A 7 -22.87 0.65 3.02
N ASP A 8 -23.53 1.30 2.09
CA ASP A 8 -23.33 1.11 0.66
C ASP A 8 -22.23 2.06 0.22
N LEU A 9 -21.10 1.48 -0.15
CA LEU A 9 -19.92 2.23 -0.58
C LEU A 9 -19.95 2.59 -2.06
N GLY A 10 -20.93 2.09 -2.82
CA GLY A 10 -21.13 2.37 -4.24
C GLY A 10 -20.02 1.82 -5.14
N GLU A 11 -19.98 2.34 -6.36
CA GLU A 11 -18.99 1.94 -7.37
C GLU A 11 -17.61 2.50 -7.04
N LYS A 12 -16.59 1.63 -7.11
CA LYS A 12 -15.18 2.00 -6.94
C LYS A 12 -14.47 2.02 -8.29
N LYS A 13 -13.39 2.79 -8.35
CA LYS A 13 -12.56 2.96 -9.55
C LYS A 13 -11.12 2.52 -9.26
N ASN A 14 -10.36 2.29 -10.31
CA ASN A 14 -8.93 2.09 -10.19
C ASN A 14 -8.24 3.38 -9.72
N TRP A 15 -7.26 3.26 -8.82
CA TRP A 15 -6.41 4.39 -8.46
C TRP A 15 -5.11 4.31 -9.25
N VAL A 16 -4.93 5.20 -10.22
CA VAL A 16 -3.80 5.21 -11.14
C VAL A 16 -3.22 6.61 -11.25
N SER A 17 -1.91 6.74 -11.13
CA SER A 17 -1.20 8.01 -11.28
C SER A 17 -1.77 9.16 -10.43
N GLY A 18 -2.20 8.83 -9.20
CA GLY A 18 -2.68 9.81 -8.21
C GLY A 18 -4.14 10.24 -8.40
N ARG A 19 -4.95 9.54 -9.20
CA ARG A 19 -6.36 9.84 -9.41
C ARG A 19 -7.19 8.59 -9.64
N TYR A 20 -8.51 8.72 -9.48
CA TYR A 20 -9.47 7.67 -9.81
C TYR A 20 -9.71 7.63 -11.32
N GLU A 21 -9.55 6.44 -11.92
CA GLU A 21 -9.73 6.16 -13.34
C GLU A 21 -10.79 5.08 -13.55
N ASP A 22 -11.63 5.28 -14.55
CA ASP A 22 -12.54 4.25 -15.00
C ASP A 22 -11.77 3.14 -15.71
N SER A 23 -12.18 1.88 -15.48
CA SER A 23 -11.61 0.76 -16.20
C SER A 23 -12.01 0.80 -17.68
N SER A 24 -11.10 0.38 -18.53
CA SER A 24 -11.38 0.11 -19.95
C SER A 24 -12.32 -1.10 -20.13
N SER A 25 -12.38 -1.97 -19.12
CA SER A 25 -13.39 -3.03 -19.02
C SER A 25 -14.71 -2.42 -18.50
N LYS A 26 -15.81 -2.76 -19.14
CA LYS A 26 -17.14 -2.38 -18.66
C LYS A 26 -17.71 -3.39 -17.63
N LYS A 27 -16.92 -4.38 -17.26
CA LYS A 27 -17.33 -5.41 -16.30
C LYS A 27 -16.99 -4.97 -14.88
N THR A 28 -17.85 -5.34 -13.95
CA THR A 28 -17.68 -5.09 -12.52
C THR A 28 -17.80 -6.38 -11.72
N ILE A 29 -17.22 -6.38 -10.54
CA ILE A 29 -17.30 -7.46 -9.55
C ILE A 29 -17.99 -6.88 -8.32
N SER A 30 -19.04 -7.57 -7.84
CA SER A 30 -19.73 -7.20 -6.60
C SER A 30 -18.92 -7.62 -5.38
N ILE A 31 -18.82 -6.72 -4.41
CA ILE A 31 -18.22 -6.97 -3.10
C ILE A 31 -19.34 -7.22 -2.11
N ILE A 32 -19.40 -8.45 -1.61
CA ILE A 32 -20.41 -8.89 -0.65
C ILE A 32 -19.82 -8.88 0.76
N SER A 33 -20.44 -8.14 1.66
CA SER A 33 -20.08 -8.20 3.07
C SER A 33 -20.49 -9.55 3.69
N PRO A 34 -19.57 -10.33 4.26
CA PRO A 34 -19.90 -11.59 4.90
C PRO A 34 -20.71 -11.41 6.19
N TYR A 35 -20.68 -10.22 6.80
CA TYR A 35 -21.43 -9.89 8.00
C TYR A 35 -22.90 -9.59 7.71
N PHE A 36 -23.18 -8.91 6.59
CA PHE A 36 -24.54 -8.49 6.22
C PHE A 36 -25.17 -9.38 5.15
N ASP A 37 -24.39 -10.23 4.48
CA ASP A 37 -24.80 -11.00 3.28
C ASP A 37 -25.43 -10.09 2.22
N LYS A 38 -24.82 -8.93 1.99
CA LYS A 38 -25.27 -7.90 1.06
C LYS A 38 -24.10 -7.29 0.30
N GLU A 39 -24.39 -6.84 -0.92
CA GLU A 39 -23.44 -6.03 -1.67
C GLU A 39 -23.21 -4.70 -0.97
N ILE A 40 -21.95 -4.35 -0.79
CA ILE A 40 -21.50 -3.09 -0.19
C ILE A 40 -20.74 -2.20 -1.17
N ALA A 41 -20.27 -2.75 -2.26
CA ALA A 41 -19.57 -2.01 -3.31
C ALA A 41 -19.53 -2.83 -4.61
N THR A 42 -19.23 -2.15 -5.71
CA THR A 42 -18.73 -2.78 -6.94
C THR A 42 -17.34 -2.27 -7.27
N ILE A 43 -16.50 -3.13 -7.79
CA ILE A 43 -15.16 -2.81 -8.28
C ILE A 43 -15.05 -3.15 -9.77
N PRO A 44 -14.18 -2.48 -10.54
CA PRO A 44 -13.95 -2.87 -11.93
C PRO A 44 -13.27 -4.24 -12.03
N ASP A 45 -13.76 -5.09 -12.92
CA ASP A 45 -13.05 -6.28 -13.41
C ASP A 45 -12.02 -5.81 -14.45
N SER A 46 -10.91 -5.27 -13.94
CA SER A 46 -9.86 -4.64 -14.74
C SER A 46 -9.19 -5.63 -15.69
N ASN A 47 -8.79 -5.14 -16.84
CA ASN A 47 -8.14 -5.94 -17.88
C ASN A 47 -6.67 -5.56 -18.07
N TYR A 48 -6.04 -6.16 -19.09
CA TYR A 48 -4.64 -5.90 -19.42
C TYR A 48 -4.34 -4.41 -19.70
N ASN A 49 -5.24 -3.69 -20.36
CA ASN A 49 -5.01 -2.28 -20.69
C ASN A 49 -4.98 -1.40 -19.42
N ASP A 50 -5.83 -1.71 -18.44
CA ASP A 50 -5.84 -1.01 -17.14
C ASP A 50 -4.54 -1.27 -16.38
N LEU A 51 -4.07 -2.52 -16.37
CA LEU A 51 -2.81 -2.89 -15.77
C LEU A 51 -1.62 -2.21 -16.47
N ASP A 52 -1.60 -2.24 -17.81
CA ASP A 52 -0.52 -1.60 -18.58
C ASP A 52 -0.49 -0.08 -18.32
N MET A 53 -1.64 0.59 -18.28
CA MET A 53 -1.74 2.00 -17.93
C MET A 53 -1.13 2.29 -16.54
N ALA A 54 -1.42 1.47 -15.54
CA ALA A 54 -0.86 1.62 -14.21
C ALA A 54 0.67 1.42 -14.19
N VAL A 55 1.15 0.40 -14.90
CA VAL A 55 2.59 0.11 -15.05
C VAL A 55 3.32 1.25 -15.77
N GLN A 56 2.76 1.77 -16.86
CA GLN A 56 3.36 2.90 -17.60
C GLN A 56 3.37 4.17 -16.75
N GLY A 57 2.31 4.42 -15.97
CA GLY A 57 2.28 5.53 -15.01
C GLY A 57 3.40 5.44 -13.97
N ALA A 58 3.57 4.28 -13.35
CA ALA A 58 4.65 4.03 -12.40
C ALA A 58 6.04 4.14 -13.08
N ARG A 59 6.18 3.60 -14.29
CA ARG A 59 7.42 3.63 -15.05
C ARG A 59 7.83 5.05 -15.44
N SER A 60 6.88 5.90 -15.79
CA SER A 60 7.14 7.29 -16.19
C SER A 60 7.72 8.14 -15.06
N ILE A 61 7.29 7.92 -13.82
CA ILE A 61 7.77 8.68 -12.64
C ILE A 61 9.04 8.08 -12.03
N PHE A 62 9.36 6.82 -12.33
CA PHE A 62 10.47 6.10 -11.73
C PHE A 62 11.82 6.84 -11.83
N PRO A 63 12.21 7.48 -12.96
CA PRO A 63 13.48 8.21 -13.05
C PRO A 63 13.61 9.35 -12.02
N ASP A 64 12.51 10.03 -11.71
CA ASP A 64 12.49 11.10 -10.71
C ASP A 64 12.47 10.54 -9.29
N TRP A 65 11.64 9.53 -9.05
CA TRP A 65 11.56 8.86 -7.76
C TRP A 65 12.90 8.18 -7.38
N LYS A 66 13.57 7.56 -8.33
CA LYS A 66 14.92 6.99 -8.17
C LYS A 66 15.93 8.03 -7.65
N ARG A 67 15.83 9.30 -8.10
CA ARG A 67 16.72 10.39 -7.68
C ARG A 67 16.34 11.02 -6.34
N THR A 68 15.10 10.78 -5.88
CA THR A 68 14.64 11.29 -4.58
C THR A 68 15.47 10.65 -3.46
N ASN A 69 16.08 11.48 -2.63
CA ASN A 69 16.90 10.98 -1.55
C ASN A 69 16.05 10.21 -0.52
N ILE A 70 16.70 9.29 0.19
CA ILE A 70 15.99 8.39 1.10
C ILE A 70 15.31 9.11 2.27
N ARG A 71 15.80 10.30 2.69
CA ARG A 71 15.17 11.09 3.75
C ARG A 71 13.83 11.66 3.30
N ASP A 72 13.77 12.20 2.08
CA ASP A 72 12.53 12.74 1.52
C ASP A 72 11.50 11.63 1.28
N ARG A 73 11.93 10.43 0.89
CA ARG A 73 11.06 9.26 0.81
C ARG A 73 10.54 8.84 2.19
N ALA A 74 11.40 8.82 3.20
CA ALA A 74 10.99 8.52 4.58
C ALA A 74 10.01 9.56 5.13
N GLU A 75 10.14 10.84 4.74
CA GLU A 75 9.19 11.90 5.12
C GLU A 75 7.77 11.62 4.62
N VAL A 76 7.61 11.00 3.45
CA VAL A 76 6.31 10.53 2.97
C VAL A 76 5.71 9.51 3.95
N MET A 77 6.53 8.59 4.48
CA MET A 77 6.09 7.59 5.46
C MET A 77 5.72 8.21 6.81
N PHE A 78 6.42 9.24 7.26
CA PHE A 78 6.04 9.99 8.47
C PHE A 78 4.65 10.62 8.33
N ARG A 79 4.39 11.31 7.22
CA ARG A 79 3.08 11.89 6.94
C ARG A 79 2.00 10.82 6.79
N PHE A 80 2.31 9.74 6.10
CA PHE A 80 1.38 8.62 5.93
C PHE A 80 1.00 7.99 7.26
N LYS A 81 1.97 7.77 8.16
CA LYS A 81 1.71 7.28 9.52
C LYS A 81 0.73 8.18 10.27
N THR A 82 0.94 9.50 10.23
CA THR A 82 0.05 10.47 10.89
C THR A 82 -1.38 10.39 10.36
N ILE A 83 -1.54 10.27 9.03
CA ILE A 83 -2.85 10.13 8.39
C ILE A 83 -3.50 8.80 8.80
N LEU A 84 -2.74 7.72 8.80
CA LEU A 84 -3.21 6.39 9.20
C LEU A 84 -3.73 6.38 10.64
N GLU A 85 -2.99 7.01 11.57
CA GLU A 85 -3.39 7.13 12.97
C GLU A 85 -4.66 7.97 13.15
N SER A 86 -4.78 9.06 12.42
CA SER A 86 -5.95 9.94 12.46
C SER A 86 -7.23 9.30 11.91
N ASN A 87 -7.11 8.30 11.04
CA ASN A 87 -8.23 7.64 10.38
C ASN A 87 -8.41 6.18 10.81
N MET A 88 -7.80 5.78 11.93
CA MET A 88 -7.79 4.38 12.38
C MET A 88 -9.20 3.82 12.64
N ASP A 89 -10.07 4.61 13.24
CA ASP A 89 -11.43 4.17 13.57
C ASP A 89 -12.28 3.96 12.32
N GLU A 90 -12.17 4.85 11.35
CA GLU A 90 -12.83 4.74 10.05
C GLU A 90 -12.34 3.53 9.28
N LEU A 91 -11.01 3.36 9.18
CA LEU A 91 -10.40 2.23 8.51
C LEU A 91 -10.78 0.89 9.18
N ALA A 92 -10.82 0.84 10.52
CA ALA A 92 -11.26 -0.35 11.22
C ALA A 92 -12.74 -0.68 10.97
N HIS A 93 -13.60 0.35 10.84
CA HIS A 93 -15.00 0.17 10.48
C HIS A 93 -15.13 -0.40 9.06
N LEU A 94 -14.41 0.15 8.08
CA LEU A 94 -14.40 -0.33 6.69
C LEU A 94 -13.90 -1.78 6.60
N ILE A 95 -12.85 -2.14 7.33
CA ILE A 95 -12.36 -3.53 7.38
C ILE A 95 -13.41 -4.46 7.95
N SER A 96 -14.10 -4.05 9.01
CA SER A 96 -15.15 -4.86 9.63
C SER A 96 -16.36 -5.02 8.70
N LEU A 97 -16.72 -3.99 7.95
CA LEU A 97 -17.80 -4.00 6.97
C LEU A 97 -17.48 -4.96 5.80
N ASP A 98 -16.25 -4.88 5.27
CA ASP A 98 -15.79 -5.66 4.13
C ASP A 98 -15.49 -7.13 4.51
N ASN A 99 -14.84 -7.35 5.64
CA ASN A 99 -14.24 -8.65 6.00
C ASN A 99 -15.02 -9.41 7.08
N GLY A 100 -15.91 -8.74 7.82
CA GLY A 100 -16.65 -9.32 8.92
C GLY A 100 -15.87 -9.46 10.22
N LYS A 101 -14.67 -8.91 10.35
CA LYS A 101 -13.89 -8.89 11.60
C LYS A 101 -14.54 -8.03 12.67
N THR A 102 -14.19 -8.28 13.92
CA THR A 102 -14.51 -7.31 14.99
C THR A 102 -13.72 -6.02 14.80
N ILE A 103 -14.22 -4.91 15.32
CA ILE A 103 -13.51 -3.62 15.30
C ILE A 103 -12.15 -3.73 16.01
N GLU A 104 -12.10 -4.47 17.12
CA GLU A 104 -10.88 -4.71 17.88
C GLU A 104 -9.83 -5.48 17.07
N ASP A 105 -10.22 -6.54 16.36
CA ASP A 105 -9.32 -7.30 15.49
C ASP A 105 -8.87 -6.48 14.28
N ALA A 106 -9.77 -5.66 13.72
CA ALA A 106 -9.44 -4.75 12.65
C ALA A 106 -8.37 -3.72 13.08
N LYS A 107 -8.57 -3.08 14.25
CA LYS A 107 -7.57 -2.16 14.84
C LYS A 107 -6.24 -2.85 15.14
N ALA A 108 -6.27 -4.06 15.70
CA ALA A 108 -5.05 -4.83 15.97
C ALA A 108 -4.28 -5.11 14.66
N SER A 109 -4.99 -5.45 13.58
CA SER A 109 -4.39 -5.68 12.26
C SER A 109 -3.77 -4.40 11.69
N ILE A 110 -4.46 -3.25 11.79
CA ILE A 110 -3.93 -1.96 11.35
C ILE A 110 -2.67 -1.60 12.14
N ASN A 111 -2.67 -1.79 13.46
CA ASN A 111 -1.50 -1.49 14.29
C ASN A 111 -0.27 -2.30 13.89
N ARG A 112 -0.43 -3.60 13.57
CA ARG A 112 0.67 -4.43 13.05
C ARG A 112 1.19 -3.93 11.68
N GLY A 113 0.30 -3.43 10.83
CA GLY A 113 0.70 -2.78 9.58
C GLY A 113 1.44 -1.47 9.84
N LYS A 114 0.97 -0.67 10.80
CA LYS A 114 1.60 0.59 11.20
C LYS A 114 3.02 0.40 11.70
N GLU A 115 3.34 -0.68 12.40
CA GLU A 115 4.70 -1.00 12.86
C GLU A 115 5.70 -1.06 11.69
N VAL A 116 5.28 -1.58 10.53
CA VAL A 116 6.12 -1.61 9.34
C VAL A 116 6.25 -0.24 8.69
N VAL A 117 5.19 0.57 8.71
CA VAL A 117 5.28 1.99 8.29
C VAL A 117 6.29 2.74 9.17
N GLU A 118 6.26 2.53 10.49
CA GLU A 118 7.25 3.09 11.42
C GLU A 118 8.67 2.61 11.12
N PHE A 119 8.83 1.31 10.86
CA PHE A 119 10.12 0.77 10.45
C PHE A 119 10.65 1.44 9.18
N ALA A 120 9.78 1.66 8.18
CA ALA A 120 10.15 2.33 6.93
C ALA A 120 10.68 3.75 7.14
N THR A 121 10.22 4.48 8.17
CA THR A 121 10.77 5.81 8.51
C THR A 121 12.23 5.76 8.98
N SER A 122 12.69 4.61 9.44
CA SER A 122 14.07 4.41 9.91
C SER A 122 15.06 3.99 8.81
N LEU A 123 14.58 3.69 7.60
CA LEU A 123 15.42 3.25 6.48
C LEU A 123 16.61 4.18 6.16
N PRO A 124 16.53 5.51 6.30
CA PRO A 124 17.69 6.39 6.13
C PRO A 124 18.89 6.03 7.04
N ASN A 125 18.63 5.38 8.17
CA ASN A 125 19.68 4.96 9.12
C ASN A 125 20.14 3.51 8.89
N ILE A 126 19.33 2.69 8.25
CA ILE A 126 19.55 1.24 8.07
C ILE A 126 20.10 0.94 6.68
N LEU A 127 19.54 1.56 5.64
CA LEU A 127 19.89 1.30 4.24
C LEU A 127 21.19 2.03 3.87
N LYS A 128 22.32 1.46 4.31
CA LYS A 128 23.66 2.01 4.06
C LYS A 128 24.38 1.11 3.07
N GLY A 129 25.22 1.73 2.23
CA GLY A 129 26.24 1.01 1.50
C GLY A 129 27.39 0.59 2.44
N ASP A 130 28.29 -0.20 1.93
CA ASP A 130 29.53 -0.61 2.62
C ASP A 130 30.72 -0.36 1.72
N SER A 131 31.89 -0.14 2.34
CA SER A 131 33.14 0.05 1.62
C SER A 131 34.30 -0.53 2.44
N SER A 132 35.04 -1.43 1.83
CA SER A 132 36.19 -2.09 2.47
C SER A 132 37.39 -2.14 1.55
N GLN A 133 38.59 -1.96 2.11
CA GLN A 133 39.84 -2.22 1.41
C GLN A 133 40.12 -3.74 1.45
N VAL A 134 40.07 -4.39 0.29
CA VAL A 134 40.22 -5.85 0.17
C VAL A 134 41.66 -6.28 -0.17
N ALA A 135 42.47 -5.35 -0.70
CA ALA A 135 43.90 -5.52 -0.93
C ALA A 135 44.55 -4.13 -1.08
N ASP A 136 45.89 -4.10 -1.21
CA ASP A 136 46.64 -2.86 -1.45
C ASP A 136 46.14 -2.16 -2.72
N GLY A 137 45.60 -0.94 -2.55
CA GLY A 137 45.05 -0.13 -3.62
C GLY A 137 43.72 -0.60 -4.19
N ILE A 138 43.07 -1.63 -3.61
CA ILE A 138 41.77 -2.14 -4.08
C ILE A 138 40.69 -1.93 -3.02
N THR A 139 39.71 -1.10 -3.34
CA THR A 139 38.54 -0.86 -2.51
C THR A 139 37.30 -1.50 -3.16
N CYS A 140 36.54 -2.29 -2.39
CA CYS A 140 35.25 -2.81 -2.78
C CYS A 140 34.14 -1.95 -2.15
N THR A 141 33.20 -1.51 -2.96
CA THR A 141 32.07 -0.70 -2.49
C THR A 141 30.76 -1.37 -2.87
N MET A 142 29.85 -1.51 -1.89
CA MET A 142 28.48 -2.00 -2.08
C MET A 142 27.52 -0.81 -2.09
N THR A 143 26.68 -0.74 -3.10
CA THR A 143 25.63 0.26 -3.23
C THR A 143 24.28 -0.42 -3.44
N HIS A 144 23.20 0.25 -3.01
CA HIS A 144 21.82 -0.19 -3.27
C HIS A 144 21.27 0.55 -4.47
N GLU A 145 20.73 -0.21 -5.43
CA GLU A 145 20.07 0.34 -6.62
C GLU A 145 18.59 -0.06 -6.62
N PRO A 146 17.66 0.85 -7.02
CA PRO A 146 16.26 0.53 -7.06
C PRO A 146 15.92 -0.45 -8.19
N LEU A 147 15.02 -1.39 -7.90
CA LEU A 147 14.61 -2.43 -8.86
C LEU A 147 13.72 -1.91 -10.00
N GLY A 148 13.05 -0.78 -9.80
CA GLY A 148 12.07 -0.25 -10.75
C GLY A 148 10.64 -0.50 -10.30
N VAL A 149 9.74 -0.73 -11.25
CA VAL A 149 8.33 -1.01 -10.97
C VAL A 149 8.20 -2.44 -10.45
N VAL A 150 7.54 -2.60 -9.33
CA VAL A 150 7.24 -3.89 -8.69
C VAL A 150 5.73 -4.09 -8.58
N ALA A 151 5.29 -5.32 -8.46
CA ALA A 151 3.89 -5.66 -8.26
C ALA A 151 3.69 -6.37 -6.92
N GLY A 152 2.57 -6.08 -6.27
CA GLY A 152 2.16 -6.74 -5.04
C GLY A 152 0.75 -7.30 -5.17
N ILE A 153 0.54 -8.54 -4.70
CA ILE A 153 -0.77 -9.17 -4.58
C ILE A 153 -0.99 -9.49 -3.11
N THR A 154 -2.02 -8.90 -2.53
CA THR A 154 -2.31 -9.02 -1.10
C THR A 154 -3.50 -9.95 -0.85
N PRO A 155 -3.51 -10.70 0.27
CA PRO A 155 -4.64 -11.55 0.61
C PRO A 155 -5.82 -10.73 1.15
N PHE A 156 -7.03 -11.21 0.92
CA PHE A 156 -8.27 -10.55 1.36
C PHE A 156 -8.48 -10.58 2.88
N ASN A 157 -7.89 -11.54 3.60
CA ASN A 157 -8.12 -11.72 5.04
C ASN A 157 -7.43 -10.67 5.93
N PHE A 158 -6.49 -9.89 5.39
CA PHE A 158 -5.84 -8.76 6.04
C PHE A 158 -5.75 -7.57 5.08
N PRO A 159 -6.89 -6.94 4.74
CA PRO A 159 -6.98 -6.01 3.61
C PRO A 159 -6.19 -4.71 3.79
N ALA A 160 -5.86 -4.32 5.02
CA ALA A 160 -4.99 -3.18 5.29
C ALA A 160 -3.58 -3.60 5.73
N MET A 161 -3.45 -4.60 6.62
CA MET A 161 -2.18 -4.98 7.22
C MET A 161 -1.12 -5.37 6.17
N VAL A 162 -1.48 -6.24 5.22
CA VAL A 162 -0.52 -6.74 4.24
C VAL A 162 -0.11 -5.67 3.21
N PRO A 163 -1.00 -4.82 2.66
CA PRO A 163 -0.57 -3.64 1.91
C PRO A 163 0.40 -2.75 2.69
N LEU A 164 0.16 -2.53 3.98
CA LEU A 164 1.05 -1.76 4.85
C LEU A 164 2.40 -2.45 5.11
N TRP A 165 2.51 -3.76 4.92
CA TRP A 165 3.79 -4.48 4.98
C TRP A 165 4.59 -4.36 3.68
N MET A 166 3.92 -4.20 2.55
CA MET A 166 4.55 -4.21 1.23
C MET A 166 4.91 -2.81 0.75
N ILE A 167 3.94 -1.90 0.70
CA ILE A 167 4.07 -0.59 0.07
C ILE A 167 5.14 0.28 0.72
N PRO A 168 5.20 0.44 2.06
CA PRO A 168 6.17 1.31 2.71
C PRO A 168 7.64 0.92 2.48
N LEU A 169 7.89 -0.37 2.27
CA LEU A 169 9.23 -0.88 2.01
C LEU A 169 9.58 -0.91 0.52
N ALA A 170 8.56 -0.86 -0.37
CA ALA A 170 8.77 -0.86 -1.82
C ALA A 170 9.08 0.54 -2.38
N ILE A 171 8.66 1.60 -1.69
CA ILE A 171 8.81 3.00 -2.10
C ILE A 171 9.81 3.74 -1.23
#